data_4443f637405bc047f62b339f99f76946
#
_entry.id   4443f637405bc047f62b339f99f76946
#
_cell.length_a   1.000
_cell.length_b   1.000
_cell.length_c   1.000
_cell.angle_alpha   90.00
_cell.angle_beta   90.00
_cell.angle_gamma   90.00
#
_symmetry.space_group_name_H-M   'P 1'
#
loop_
_entity.id
_entity.type
_entity.pdbx_description
1 polymer ?
#
loop_
_entity_poly.entity_id
_entity_poly.type
_entity_poly.pdbx_seq_one_letter_code
_entity_poly.pdbx_strand_id
1 'polypeptide(L)'
;SSKNVLTMEYLPGIKVTNVHALDERGIDREQLVIDVHKIFFTMLLKHSIFHADPHPGNISVTDDGKLILYDYGMVGRINNETRFKLIRLYLALVEKNPPRVVNAMNDLGMLTPGYNRTVIEKGIELSIRAMHGNRPDEMEVQSLMELANQTMSKFPFVLPKNLALYMRMASIIEGIYKTHDVDFKFVKVLKNILEEENLITRAYFEELKISFDSISKSIDSVLRIGPDMEKLMDEVEIYMKKEKPTILISGSIFASATFIGSVFLYSSNEFLGLAGIICSGL
;
A
#
# COMPACT_ATOMS: atom_id res chain seq x y z
N SER A 1 -37.25 20.93 -4.51
CA SER A 1 -37.29 19.78 -5.43
C SER A 1 -38.54 18.96 -5.21
N SER A 2 -39.05 18.32 -6.24
CA SER A 2 -40.18 17.40 -6.22
C SER A 2 -39.80 16.07 -6.87
N LYS A 3 -40.74 15.11 -6.96
CA LYS A 3 -40.46 13.77 -7.55
C LYS A 3 -39.89 13.84 -8.96
N ASN A 4 -40.27 14.84 -9.75
CA ASN A 4 -39.93 14.97 -11.17
C ASN A 4 -39.16 16.25 -11.47
N VAL A 5 -38.86 17.10 -10.47
CA VAL A 5 -38.18 18.41 -10.67
C VAL A 5 -37.11 18.56 -9.60
N LEU A 6 -35.89 18.78 -10.05
CA LEU A 6 -34.75 19.12 -9.20
C LEU A 6 -34.47 20.62 -9.32
N THR A 7 -34.60 21.33 -8.20
CA THR A 7 -34.23 22.74 -8.11
C THR A 7 -32.90 22.86 -7.42
N MET A 8 -31.95 23.52 -8.07
CA MET A 8 -30.58 23.74 -7.58
C MET A 8 -30.23 25.22 -7.66
N GLU A 9 -29.23 25.61 -6.88
CA GLU A 9 -28.62 26.93 -7.04
C GLU A 9 -27.91 27.03 -8.40
N TYR A 10 -28.04 28.16 -9.05
CA TYR A 10 -27.28 28.44 -10.27
C TYR A 10 -25.96 29.13 -9.90
N LEU A 11 -24.86 28.46 -10.17
CA LEU A 11 -23.50 28.97 -9.96
C LEU A 11 -22.83 29.17 -11.33
N PRO A 12 -22.64 30.40 -11.80
CA PRO A 12 -21.88 30.66 -13.00
C PRO A 12 -20.40 30.36 -12.76
N GLY A 13 -19.76 29.77 -13.74
CA GLY A 13 -18.34 29.46 -13.64
C GLY A 13 -17.70 29.13 -14.98
N ILE A 14 -16.40 29.28 -15.04
CA ILE A 14 -15.58 28.94 -16.20
C ILE A 14 -15.20 27.45 -16.09
N LYS A 15 -15.36 26.69 -17.17
CA LYS A 15 -14.92 25.28 -17.19
C LYS A 15 -13.45 25.18 -16.92
N VAL A 16 -13.06 24.23 -16.06
CA VAL A 16 -11.67 24.00 -15.68
C VAL A 16 -10.74 23.70 -16.87
N THR A 17 -11.28 23.24 -17.99
CA THR A 17 -10.51 22.99 -19.22
C THR A 17 -10.45 24.17 -20.19
N ASN A 18 -11.17 25.27 -19.94
CA ASN A 18 -11.14 26.45 -20.79
C ASN A 18 -9.99 27.39 -20.38
N VAL A 19 -8.75 26.96 -20.71
CA VAL A 19 -7.52 27.66 -20.35
C VAL A 19 -7.53 29.14 -20.74
N HIS A 20 -8.03 29.46 -21.96
CA HIS A 20 -8.09 30.84 -22.43
C HIS A 20 -9.00 31.74 -21.56
N ALA A 21 -10.19 31.26 -21.22
CA ALA A 21 -11.10 32.04 -20.38
C ALA A 21 -10.59 32.15 -18.93
N LEU A 22 -9.82 31.16 -18.43
CA LEU A 22 -9.17 31.24 -17.13
C LEU A 22 -8.06 32.30 -17.11
N ASP A 23 -7.22 32.34 -18.15
CA ASP A 23 -6.16 33.34 -18.31
C ASP A 23 -6.74 34.77 -18.45
N GLU A 24 -7.83 34.95 -19.24
CA GLU A 24 -8.52 36.23 -19.35
C GLU A 24 -9.08 36.79 -18.05
N ARG A 25 -9.45 35.90 -17.12
CA ARG A 25 -9.96 36.25 -15.79
C ARG A 25 -8.86 36.32 -14.72
N GLY A 26 -7.60 36.11 -15.12
CA GLY A 26 -6.45 36.11 -14.19
C GLY A 26 -6.47 35.01 -13.17
N ILE A 27 -7.09 33.86 -13.46
CA ILE A 27 -7.10 32.71 -12.60
C ILE A 27 -5.72 32.02 -12.64
N ASP A 28 -5.11 31.87 -11.50
CA ASP A 28 -3.84 31.12 -11.36
C ASP A 28 -4.05 29.63 -11.64
N ARG A 29 -3.58 29.16 -12.79
CA ARG A 29 -3.76 27.77 -13.25
C ARG A 29 -2.97 26.77 -12.41
N GLU A 30 -1.79 27.14 -11.90
CA GLU A 30 -1.01 26.27 -11.04
C GLU A 30 -1.73 26.04 -9.72
N GLN A 31 -2.21 27.12 -9.09
CA GLN A 31 -3.00 27.03 -7.87
C GLN A 31 -4.31 26.27 -8.08
N LEU A 32 -4.98 26.48 -9.22
CA LEU A 32 -6.20 25.76 -9.59
C LEU A 32 -5.97 24.24 -9.67
N VAL A 33 -4.90 23.82 -10.33
CA VAL A 33 -4.52 22.40 -10.43
C VAL A 33 -4.24 21.81 -9.05
N ILE A 34 -3.53 22.54 -8.19
CA ILE A 34 -3.27 22.15 -6.79
C ILE A 34 -4.58 21.97 -6.04
N ASP A 35 -5.50 22.92 -6.14
CA ASP A 35 -6.77 22.90 -5.41
C ASP A 35 -7.69 21.76 -5.89
N VAL A 36 -7.75 21.49 -7.19
CA VAL A 36 -8.46 20.32 -7.74
C VAL A 36 -7.90 19.04 -7.11
N HIS A 37 -6.58 18.84 -7.15
CA HIS A 37 -5.96 17.66 -6.56
C HIS A 37 -6.21 17.58 -5.06
N LYS A 38 -6.04 18.69 -4.34
CA LYS A 38 -6.23 18.77 -2.89
C LYS A 38 -7.64 18.35 -2.49
N ILE A 39 -8.67 18.82 -3.15
CA ILE A 39 -10.07 18.47 -2.86
C ILE A 39 -10.31 16.96 -3.04
N PHE A 40 -9.98 16.41 -4.21
CA PHE A 40 -10.30 15.01 -4.51
C PHE A 40 -9.47 14.03 -3.67
N PHE A 41 -8.19 14.33 -3.45
CA PHE A 41 -7.37 13.49 -2.57
C PHE A 41 -7.72 13.62 -1.10
N THR A 42 -8.17 14.81 -0.64
CA THR A 42 -8.70 14.95 0.72
C THR A 42 -9.98 14.12 0.90
N MET A 43 -10.89 14.12 -0.09
CA MET A 43 -12.06 13.23 -0.04
C MET A 43 -11.65 11.76 0.10
N LEU A 44 -10.67 11.30 -0.67
CA LEU A 44 -10.19 9.92 -0.63
C LEU A 44 -9.48 9.58 0.69
N LEU A 45 -8.59 10.47 1.15
CA LEU A 45 -7.68 10.17 2.25
C LEU A 45 -8.27 10.49 3.63
N LYS A 46 -9.24 11.40 3.72
CA LYS A 46 -9.85 11.82 4.98
C LYS A 46 -11.27 11.32 5.17
N HIS A 47 -12.05 11.25 4.09
CA HIS A 47 -13.47 10.88 4.14
C HIS A 47 -13.70 9.44 3.67
N SER A 48 -14.81 8.84 4.09
CA SER A 48 -15.19 7.48 3.67
C SER A 48 -15.84 7.44 2.28
N ILE A 49 -16.16 8.61 1.73
CA ILE A 49 -16.83 8.78 0.44
C ILE A 49 -15.99 9.76 -0.39
N PHE A 50 -15.78 9.43 -1.66
CA PHE A 50 -15.07 10.27 -2.60
C PHE A 50 -15.80 10.31 -3.95
N HIS A 51 -15.64 11.40 -4.67
CA HIS A 51 -16.15 11.56 -6.02
C HIS A 51 -15.35 10.67 -6.98
N ALA A 52 -16.01 9.72 -7.62
CA ALA A 52 -15.33 8.72 -8.46
C ALA A 52 -15.27 9.09 -9.96
N ASP A 53 -15.93 10.17 -10.37
CA ASP A 53 -15.96 10.64 -11.76
C ASP A 53 -15.80 12.17 -11.86
N PRO A 54 -14.63 12.74 -11.51
CA PRO A 54 -14.36 14.17 -11.59
C PRO A 54 -14.16 14.61 -13.04
N HIS A 55 -15.14 14.31 -13.90
CA HIS A 55 -15.06 14.69 -15.30
C HIS A 55 -14.90 16.21 -15.46
N PRO A 56 -13.98 16.71 -16.30
CA PRO A 56 -13.73 18.15 -16.44
C PRO A 56 -14.98 18.97 -16.81
N GLY A 57 -15.94 18.34 -17.50
CA GLY A 57 -17.25 18.94 -17.80
C GLY A 57 -18.09 19.28 -16.57
N ASN A 58 -17.82 18.63 -15.42
CA ASN A 58 -18.54 18.81 -14.17
C ASN A 58 -17.76 19.68 -13.16
N ILE A 59 -16.62 20.24 -13.57
CA ILE A 59 -15.80 21.12 -12.74
C ILE A 59 -15.69 22.49 -13.40
N SER A 60 -16.02 23.51 -12.65
CA SER A 60 -15.86 24.90 -13.05
C SER A 60 -15.23 25.73 -11.92
N VAL A 61 -14.85 26.95 -12.26
CA VAL A 61 -14.22 27.90 -11.34
C VAL A 61 -15.00 29.20 -11.39
N THR A 62 -15.31 29.76 -10.22
CA THR A 62 -15.87 31.10 -10.10
C THR A 62 -14.82 32.16 -10.41
N ASP A 63 -15.25 33.42 -10.64
CA ASP A 63 -14.35 34.54 -10.90
C ASP A 63 -13.39 34.82 -9.70
N ASP A 64 -13.75 34.41 -8.50
CA ASP A 64 -12.92 34.48 -7.28
C ASP A 64 -12.09 33.20 -6.98
N GLY A 65 -11.98 32.29 -7.98
CA GLY A 65 -11.11 31.12 -7.91
C GLY A 65 -11.68 29.91 -7.16
N LYS A 66 -12.95 29.93 -6.74
CA LYS A 66 -13.56 28.81 -6.04
C LYS A 66 -14.02 27.73 -7.01
N LEU A 67 -13.76 26.45 -6.65
CA LEU A 67 -14.19 25.30 -7.42
C LEU A 67 -15.69 25.03 -7.28
N ILE A 68 -16.33 24.76 -8.40
CA ILE A 68 -17.74 24.32 -8.48
C ILE A 68 -17.75 22.89 -9.01
N LEU A 69 -18.42 22.00 -8.28
CA LEU A 69 -18.68 20.63 -8.67
C LEU A 69 -20.16 20.45 -8.95
N TYR A 70 -20.54 20.10 -10.19
CA TYR A 70 -21.96 20.06 -10.59
C TYR A 70 -22.62 18.69 -10.46
N ASP A 71 -21.86 17.61 -10.65
CA ASP A 71 -22.41 16.26 -10.69
C ASP A 71 -21.77 15.36 -9.62
N TYR A 72 -22.63 14.69 -8.86
CA TYR A 72 -22.25 13.71 -7.84
C TYR A 72 -22.85 12.33 -8.16
N GLY A 73 -23.16 12.06 -9.42
CA GLY A 73 -23.81 10.82 -9.88
C GLY A 73 -22.98 9.56 -9.63
N MET A 74 -21.66 9.70 -9.50
CA MET A 74 -20.79 8.57 -9.21
C MET A 74 -19.92 8.86 -7.99
N VAL A 75 -20.16 8.10 -6.92
CA VAL A 75 -19.36 8.16 -5.68
C VAL A 75 -18.75 6.81 -5.35
N GLY A 76 -17.49 6.83 -4.93
CA GLY A 76 -16.80 5.67 -4.39
C GLY A 76 -16.83 5.68 -2.86
N ARG A 77 -16.69 4.49 -2.27
CA ARG A 77 -16.52 4.32 -0.83
C ARG A 77 -15.19 3.65 -0.54
N ILE A 78 -14.49 4.13 0.46
CA ILE A 78 -13.23 3.57 0.93
C ILE A 78 -13.31 3.39 2.45
N ASN A 79 -12.95 2.20 2.91
CA ASN A 79 -12.82 1.94 4.34
C ASN A 79 -11.44 2.39 4.84
N ASN A 80 -11.29 2.52 6.15
CA ASN A 80 -10.03 2.96 6.76
C ASN A 80 -8.87 2.02 6.46
N GLU A 81 -9.10 0.72 6.45
CA GLU A 81 -8.08 -0.28 6.16
C GLU A 81 -7.48 -0.09 4.76
N THR A 82 -8.32 -0.02 3.73
CA THR A 82 -7.88 0.20 2.34
C THR A 82 -7.19 1.56 2.19
N ARG A 83 -7.68 2.58 2.88
CA ARG A 83 -7.08 3.93 2.90
C ARG A 83 -5.64 3.88 3.44
N PHE A 84 -5.42 3.26 4.59
CA PHE A 84 -4.08 3.15 5.16
C PHE A 84 -3.15 2.28 4.30
N LYS A 85 -3.66 1.24 3.65
CA LYS A 85 -2.90 0.46 2.65
C LYS A 85 -2.45 1.33 1.46
N LEU A 86 -3.32 2.21 0.96
CA LEU A 86 -2.98 3.18 -0.10
C LEU A 86 -1.93 4.19 0.37
N ILE A 87 -2.06 4.71 1.58
CA ILE A 87 -1.06 5.63 2.16
C ILE A 87 0.29 4.93 2.29
N ARG A 88 0.33 3.68 2.76
CA ARG A 88 1.57 2.89 2.86
C ARG A 88 2.21 2.64 1.50
N LEU A 89 1.40 2.33 0.47
CA LEU A 89 1.90 2.20 -0.90
C LEU A 89 2.56 3.50 -1.36
N TYR A 90 1.89 4.63 -1.14
CA TYR A 90 2.43 5.93 -1.48
C TYR A 90 3.74 6.24 -0.75
N LEU A 91 3.79 6.04 0.58
CA LEU A 91 5.00 6.26 1.39
C LEU A 91 6.16 5.39 0.89
N ALA A 92 5.91 4.12 0.59
CA ALA A 92 6.92 3.21 0.05
C ALA A 92 7.49 3.67 -1.31
N LEU A 93 6.64 4.28 -2.16
CA LEU A 93 7.06 4.88 -3.43
C LEU A 93 7.92 6.14 -3.20
N VAL A 94 7.53 7.01 -2.28
CA VAL A 94 8.29 8.21 -1.90
C VAL A 94 9.65 7.86 -1.30
N GLU A 95 9.69 6.84 -0.44
CA GLU A 95 10.92 6.31 0.17
C GLU A 95 11.80 5.54 -0.83
N LYS A 96 11.31 5.33 -2.06
CA LYS A 96 12.02 4.55 -3.10
C LYS A 96 12.41 3.15 -2.60
N ASN A 97 11.50 2.47 -1.91
CA ASN A 97 11.74 1.18 -1.30
C ASN A 97 10.93 0.08 -2.01
N PRO A 98 11.49 -0.61 -3.03
CA PRO A 98 10.77 -1.61 -3.83
C PRO A 98 10.18 -2.76 -2.98
N PRO A 99 10.87 -3.34 -1.98
CA PRO A 99 10.30 -4.35 -1.11
C PRO A 99 9.03 -3.88 -0.38
N ARG A 100 9.01 -2.64 0.14
CA ARG A 100 7.82 -2.07 0.80
C ARG A 100 6.70 -1.80 -0.19
N VAL A 101 7.01 -1.38 -1.41
CA VAL A 101 6.01 -1.21 -2.49
C VAL A 101 5.33 -2.54 -2.80
N VAL A 102 6.11 -3.62 -2.98
CA VAL A 102 5.57 -4.97 -3.23
C VAL A 102 4.68 -5.44 -2.08
N ASN A 103 5.10 -5.24 -0.83
CA ASN A 103 4.27 -5.58 0.33
C ASN A 103 2.94 -4.83 0.31
N ALA A 104 2.97 -3.51 0.11
CA ALA A 104 1.76 -2.69 0.06
C ALA A 104 0.84 -3.07 -1.12
N MET A 105 1.39 -3.40 -2.29
CA MET A 105 0.62 -3.89 -3.43
C MET A 105 -0.04 -5.24 -3.13
N ASN A 106 0.68 -6.14 -2.47
CA ASN A 106 0.13 -7.44 -2.04
C ASN A 106 -1.00 -7.25 -1.03
N ASP A 107 -0.82 -6.39 -0.03
CA ASP A 107 -1.84 -6.05 0.97
C ASP A 107 -3.11 -5.45 0.36
N LEU A 108 -2.96 -4.70 -0.73
CA LEU A 108 -4.06 -4.15 -1.52
C LEU A 108 -4.72 -5.20 -2.45
N GLY A 109 -4.16 -6.40 -2.55
CA GLY A 109 -4.63 -7.44 -3.48
C GLY A 109 -4.35 -7.12 -4.94
N MET A 110 -3.30 -6.35 -5.22
CA MET A 110 -2.90 -5.94 -6.57
C MET A 110 -1.99 -6.96 -7.26
N LEU A 111 -1.58 -8.01 -6.55
CA LEU A 111 -0.71 -9.07 -7.08
C LEU A 111 -1.44 -10.40 -7.10
N THR A 112 -1.23 -11.19 -8.18
CA THR A 112 -1.82 -12.53 -8.30
C THR A 112 -1.05 -13.53 -7.41
N PRO A 113 -1.73 -14.54 -6.82
CA PRO A 113 -1.01 -15.58 -6.10
C PRO A 113 0.07 -16.24 -6.94
N GLY A 114 1.24 -16.48 -6.35
CA GLY A 114 2.38 -17.13 -7.02
C GLY A 114 3.22 -16.20 -7.90
N TYR A 115 3.08 -14.89 -7.75
CA TYR A 115 3.98 -13.94 -8.42
C TYR A 115 5.45 -14.13 -7.99
N ASN A 116 6.38 -13.87 -8.90
CA ASN A 116 7.81 -13.86 -8.57
C ASN A 116 8.17 -12.50 -7.94
N ARG A 117 8.38 -12.51 -6.62
CA ARG A 117 8.69 -11.31 -5.84
C ARG A 117 9.91 -10.56 -6.36
N THR A 118 11.00 -11.27 -6.65
CA THR A 118 12.25 -10.67 -7.11
C THR A 118 12.07 -9.93 -8.44
N VAL A 119 11.30 -10.51 -9.36
CA VAL A 119 10.98 -9.88 -10.65
C VAL A 119 10.18 -8.59 -10.45
N ILE A 120 9.17 -8.62 -9.58
CA ILE A 120 8.34 -7.44 -9.32
C ILE A 120 9.15 -6.35 -8.62
N GLU A 121 9.95 -6.68 -7.60
CA GLU A 121 10.82 -5.72 -6.91
C GLU A 121 11.81 -5.06 -7.87
N LYS A 122 12.45 -5.84 -8.76
CA LYS A 122 13.36 -5.30 -9.76
C LYS A 122 12.64 -4.41 -10.78
N GLY A 123 11.46 -4.79 -11.23
CA GLY A 123 10.65 -3.98 -12.13
C GLY A 123 10.25 -2.64 -11.50
N ILE A 124 9.87 -2.63 -10.22
CA ILE A 124 9.56 -1.41 -9.46
C ILE A 124 10.81 -0.54 -9.29
N GLU A 125 11.97 -1.14 -8.95
CA GLU A 125 13.25 -0.42 -8.85
C GLU A 125 13.58 0.32 -10.14
N LEU A 126 13.50 -0.38 -11.29
CA LEU A 126 13.78 0.21 -12.61
C LEU A 126 12.77 1.34 -12.92
N SER A 127 11.51 1.15 -12.58
CA SER A 127 10.47 2.17 -12.77
C SER A 127 10.73 3.42 -11.92
N ILE A 128 11.10 3.26 -10.65
CA ILE A 128 11.45 4.37 -9.76
C ILE A 128 12.67 5.13 -10.30
N ARG A 129 13.71 4.41 -10.77
CA ARG A 129 14.90 5.02 -11.39
C ARG A 129 14.54 5.84 -12.64
N ALA A 130 13.70 5.27 -13.51
CA ALA A 130 13.22 5.94 -14.73
C ALA A 130 12.46 7.25 -14.42
N MET A 131 11.57 7.23 -13.42
CA MET A 131 10.81 8.43 -12.98
C MET A 131 11.71 9.57 -12.48
N HIS A 132 12.96 9.27 -12.07
CA HIS A 132 13.93 10.26 -11.61
C HIS A 132 14.97 10.66 -12.67
N GLY A 133 14.70 10.34 -13.93
CA GLY A 133 15.57 10.69 -15.06
C GLY A 133 16.75 9.73 -15.30
N ASN A 134 16.91 8.71 -14.47
CA ASN A 134 17.91 7.67 -14.66
C ASN A 134 17.32 6.54 -15.50
N ARG A 135 17.46 6.63 -16.83
CA ARG A 135 16.95 5.59 -17.72
C ARG A 135 17.63 4.26 -17.39
N PRO A 136 16.85 3.18 -17.19
CA PRO A 136 17.42 1.85 -17.03
C PRO A 136 18.21 1.45 -18.29
N ASP A 137 19.27 0.69 -18.12
CA ASP A 137 20.00 0.10 -19.23
C ASP A 137 19.11 -0.93 -19.97
N GLU A 138 19.21 -0.95 -21.29
CA GLU A 138 18.43 -1.89 -22.11
C GLU A 138 18.73 -3.35 -21.74
N MET A 139 19.97 -3.69 -21.39
CA MET A 139 20.35 -5.01 -20.92
C MET A 139 19.68 -5.37 -19.59
N GLU A 140 19.56 -4.43 -18.64
CA GLU A 140 18.85 -4.66 -17.38
C GLU A 140 17.37 -4.96 -17.62
N VAL A 141 16.73 -4.19 -18.51
CA VAL A 141 15.32 -4.40 -18.88
C VAL A 141 15.13 -5.74 -19.57
N GLN A 142 16.01 -6.09 -20.51
CA GLN A 142 15.95 -7.35 -21.25
C GLN A 142 16.14 -8.57 -20.33
N SER A 143 17.14 -8.51 -19.44
CA SER A 143 17.38 -9.57 -18.45
C SER A 143 16.19 -9.75 -17.51
N LEU A 144 15.54 -8.66 -17.09
CA LEU A 144 14.33 -8.73 -16.27
C LEU A 144 13.18 -9.37 -17.04
N MET A 145 12.99 -9.03 -18.32
CA MET A 145 11.95 -9.62 -19.17
C MET A 145 12.17 -11.13 -19.37
N GLU A 146 13.41 -11.56 -19.60
CA GLU A 146 13.74 -12.98 -19.71
C GLU A 146 13.43 -13.73 -18.42
N LEU A 147 13.84 -13.18 -17.25
CA LEU A 147 13.55 -13.77 -15.96
C LEU A 147 12.04 -13.81 -15.70
N ALA A 148 11.31 -12.76 -16.07
CA ALA A 148 9.85 -12.72 -15.95
C ALA A 148 9.19 -13.82 -16.79
N ASN A 149 9.61 -13.97 -18.05
CA ASN A 149 9.08 -14.99 -18.96
C ASN A 149 9.39 -16.42 -18.50
N GLN A 150 10.55 -16.64 -17.85
CA GLN A 150 10.93 -17.97 -17.34
C GLN A 150 10.18 -18.33 -16.04
N THR A 151 9.83 -17.35 -15.23
CA THR A 151 9.34 -17.58 -13.85
C THR A 151 7.88 -17.26 -13.64
N MET A 152 7.25 -16.51 -14.55
CA MET A 152 5.85 -16.11 -14.45
C MET A 152 5.06 -16.58 -15.66
N SER A 153 4.10 -17.47 -15.44
CA SER A 153 3.21 -17.97 -16.50
C SER A 153 2.02 -17.04 -16.79
N LYS A 154 1.77 -16.05 -15.94
CA LYS A 154 0.65 -15.11 -16.05
C LYS A 154 1.08 -13.71 -15.68
N PHE A 155 0.35 -12.71 -16.21
CA PHE A 155 0.52 -11.33 -15.82
C PHE A 155 0.25 -11.15 -14.31
N PRO A 156 1.22 -10.61 -13.55
CA PRO A 156 1.17 -10.67 -12.09
C PRO A 156 0.26 -9.61 -11.44
N PHE A 157 -0.21 -8.62 -12.20
CA PHE A 157 -0.96 -7.50 -11.65
C PHE A 157 -2.46 -7.69 -11.85
N VAL A 158 -3.22 -7.37 -10.80
CA VAL A 158 -4.68 -7.36 -10.77
C VAL A 158 -5.14 -6.01 -10.24
N LEU A 159 -6.22 -5.47 -10.81
CA LEU A 159 -6.87 -4.29 -10.25
C LEU A 159 -8.10 -4.74 -9.43
N PRO A 160 -8.04 -4.67 -8.09
CA PRO A 160 -9.19 -4.95 -7.26
C PRO A 160 -10.35 -4.01 -7.56
N LYS A 161 -11.59 -4.51 -7.55
CA LYS A 161 -12.79 -3.73 -7.89
C LYS A 161 -12.96 -2.47 -7.04
N ASN A 162 -12.60 -2.54 -5.76
CA ASN A 162 -12.66 -1.41 -4.84
C ASN A 162 -11.64 -0.30 -5.16
N LEU A 163 -10.56 -0.64 -5.87
CA LEU A 163 -9.55 0.33 -6.31
C LEU A 163 -9.82 0.90 -7.70
N ALA A 164 -10.68 0.25 -8.51
CA ALA A 164 -10.95 0.68 -9.88
C ALA A 164 -11.52 2.11 -9.94
N LEU A 165 -12.46 2.46 -9.06
CA LEU A 165 -13.03 3.81 -8.98
C LEU A 165 -12.00 4.85 -8.54
N TYR A 166 -11.10 4.50 -7.63
CA TYR A 166 -9.99 5.36 -7.23
C TYR A 166 -9.03 5.61 -8.40
N MET A 167 -8.62 4.57 -9.12
CA MET A 167 -7.75 4.71 -10.28
C MET A 167 -8.40 5.54 -11.39
N ARG A 168 -9.70 5.37 -11.62
CA ARG A 168 -10.47 6.20 -12.54
C ARG A 168 -10.42 7.67 -12.13
N MET A 169 -10.72 7.99 -10.88
CA MET A 169 -10.64 9.35 -10.34
C MET A 169 -9.24 9.94 -10.58
N ALA A 170 -8.19 9.22 -10.20
CA ALA A 170 -6.82 9.70 -10.34
C ALA A 170 -6.44 9.97 -11.82
N SER A 171 -6.83 9.09 -12.75
CA SER A 171 -6.57 9.25 -14.18
C SER A 171 -7.29 10.46 -14.78
N ILE A 172 -8.52 10.74 -14.35
CA ILE A 172 -9.27 11.89 -14.85
C ILE A 172 -8.64 13.20 -14.35
N ILE A 173 -8.25 13.26 -13.07
CA ILE A 173 -7.58 14.42 -12.48
C ILE A 173 -6.23 14.66 -13.16
N GLU A 174 -5.46 13.60 -13.46
CA GLU A 174 -4.23 13.71 -14.23
C GLU A 174 -4.48 14.28 -15.64
N GLY A 175 -5.59 13.91 -16.28
CA GLY A 175 -6.01 14.50 -17.56
C GLY A 175 -6.26 16.00 -17.47
N ILE A 176 -6.90 16.49 -16.40
CA ILE A 176 -7.12 17.91 -16.15
C ILE A 176 -5.78 18.64 -16.04
N TYR A 177 -4.88 18.13 -15.21
CA TYR A 177 -3.55 18.69 -15.01
C TYR A 177 -2.79 18.86 -16.35
N LYS A 178 -2.76 17.82 -17.19
CA LYS A 178 -2.07 17.86 -18.49
C LYS A 178 -2.60 18.95 -19.44
N THR A 179 -3.87 19.32 -19.31
CA THR A 179 -4.49 20.38 -20.13
C THR A 179 -3.93 21.76 -19.79
N HIS A 180 -3.45 21.95 -18.54
CA HIS A 180 -2.99 23.26 -18.08
C HIS A 180 -1.53 23.58 -18.41
N ASP A 181 -0.73 22.57 -18.81
CA ASP A 181 0.71 22.70 -19.10
C ASP A 181 1.50 23.40 -17.97
N VAL A 182 1.27 22.97 -16.74
CA VAL A 182 1.96 23.48 -15.53
C VAL A 182 2.93 22.45 -14.99
N ASP A 183 4.04 22.88 -14.34
CA ASP A 183 4.98 21.97 -13.67
C ASP A 183 4.41 21.47 -12.34
N PHE A 184 3.48 20.54 -12.45
CA PHE A 184 2.79 19.99 -11.31
C PHE A 184 3.48 18.72 -10.78
N LYS A 185 3.81 18.75 -9.50
CA LYS A 185 4.43 17.59 -8.80
C LYS A 185 3.43 16.93 -7.86
N PHE A 186 2.64 16.01 -8.40
CA PHE A 186 1.63 15.23 -7.65
C PHE A 186 2.14 14.71 -6.30
N VAL A 187 3.35 14.14 -6.30
CA VAL A 187 3.99 13.59 -5.08
C VAL A 187 4.12 14.65 -3.99
N LYS A 188 4.46 15.90 -4.34
CA LYS A 188 4.61 17.00 -3.39
C LYS A 188 3.25 17.41 -2.78
N VAL A 189 2.21 17.54 -3.62
CA VAL A 189 0.86 17.90 -3.15
C VAL A 189 0.30 16.82 -2.24
N LEU A 190 0.45 15.55 -2.61
CA LEU A 190 -0.02 14.44 -1.81
C LEU A 190 0.73 14.36 -0.47
N LYS A 191 2.05 14.59 -0.47
CA LYS A 191 2.83 14.68 0.76
C LYS A 191 2.30 15.76 1.70
N ASN A 192 2.05 16.97 1.18
CA ASN A 192 1.50 18.08 1.97
C ASN A 192 0.14 17.71 2.60
N ILE A 193 -0.76 17.09 1.82
CA ILE A 193 -2.07 16.63 2.35
C ILE A 193 -1.88 15.63 3.47
N LEU A 194 -0.99 14.66 3.31
CA LEU A 194 -0.73 13.63 4.31
C LEU A 194 -0.13 14.21 5.61
N GLU A 195 0.74 15.23 5.49
CA GLU A 195 1.35 15.94 6.63
C GLU A 195 0.33 16.83 7.34
N GLU A 196 -0.40 17.68 6.60
CA GLU A 196 -1.44 18.57 7.14
C GLU A 196 -2.51 17.80 7.94
N GLU A 197 -2.89 16.62 7.48
CA GLU A 197 -3.93 15.78 8.11
C GLU A 197 -3.38 14.74 9.10
N ASN A 198 -2.08 14.77 9.41
CA ASN A 198 -1.40 13.78 10.29
C ASN A 198 -1.64 12.31 9.88
N LEU A 199 -1.88 12.06 8.60
CA LEU A 199 -2.20 10.73 8.09
C LEU A 199 -0.98 9.82 8.02
N ILE A 200 0.21 10.39 7.89
CA ILE A 200 1.49 9.65 7.91
C ILE A 200 1.66 8.96 9.27
N THR A 201 1.56 9.72 10.35
CA THR A 201 1.69 9.18 11.72
C THR A 201 0.65 8.11 12.00
N ARG A 202 -0.61 8.32 11.57
CA ARG A 202 -1.69 7.33 11.70
C ARG A 202 -1.40 6.06 10.90
N ALA A 203 -0.86 6.17 9.69
CA ALA A 203 -0.53 5.01 8.86
C ALA A 203 0.58 4.16 9.52
N TYR A 204 1.61 4.77 10.07
CA TYR A 204 2.64 4.06 10.84
C TYR A 204 2.08 3.42 12.12
N PHE A 205 1.19 4.11 12.83
CA PHE A 205 0.52 3.54 14.01
C PHE A 205 -0.30 2.30 13.67
N GLU A 206 -1.05 2.33 12.58
CA GLU A 206 -1.82 1.17 12.12
C GLU A 206 -0.90 0.03 11.64
N GLU A 207 0.24 0.33 11.02
CA GLU A 207 1.24 -0.67 10.65
C GLU A 207 1.84 -1.36 11.89
N LEU A 208 2.19 -0.58 12.92
CA LEU A 208 2.66 -1.11 14.21
C LEU A 208 1.59 -1.98 14.88
N LYS A 209 0.34 -1.55 14.90
CA LYS A 209 -0.77 -2.31 15.47
C LYS A 209 -0.97 -3.65 14.75
N ILE A 210 -0.98 -3.65 13.41
CA ILE A 210 -1.09 -4.88 12.62
C ILE A 210 0.09 -5.82 12.89
N SER A 211 1.30 -5.27 12.99
CA SER A 211 2.50 -6.04 13.32
C SER A 211 2.39 -6.64 14.73
N PHE A 212 1.92 -5.86 15.70
CA PHE A 212 1.72 -6.31 17.08
C PHE A 212 0.63 -7.39 17.17
N ASP A 213 -0.50 -7.20 16.47
CA ASP A 213 -1.58 -8.20 16.41
C ASP A 213 -1.11 -9.51 15.75
N SER A 214 -0.25 -9.43 14.73
CA SER A 214 0.32 -10.62 14.08
C SER A 214 1.30 -11.38 14.98
N ILE A 215 2.13 -10.64 15.71
CA ILE A 215 3.04 -11.21 16.72
C ILE A 215 2.24 -11.86 17.85
N SER A 216 1.22 -11.17 18.38
CA SER A 216 0.33 -11.72 19.42
C SER A 216 -0.34 -13.03 18.97
N LYS A 217 -0.90 -13.06 17.75
CA LYS A 217 -1.49 -14.28 17.19
C LYS A 217 -0.47 -15.40 16.99
N SER A 218 0.76 -15.07 16.62
CA SER A 218 1.84 -16.04 16.49
C SER A 218 2.21 -16.62 17.85
N ILE A 219 2.31 -15.79 18.88
CA ILE A 219 2.54 -16.22 20.26
C ILE A 219 1.39 -17.10 20.74
N ASP A 220 0.13 -16.69 20.53
CA ASP A 220 -1.05 -17.50 20.89
C ASP A 220 -1.08 -18.84 20.16
N SER A 221 -0.65 -18.89 18.91
CA SER A 221 -0.56 -20.16 18.16
C SER A 221 0.53 -21.08 18.73
N VAL A 222 1.69 -20.52 19.10
CA VAL A 222 2.77 -21.28 19.74
C VAL A 222 2.34 -21.79 21.11
N LEU A 223 1.63 -20.98 21.91
CA LEU A 223 1.11 -21.38 23.21
C LEU A 223 0.04 -22.50 23.10
N ARG A 224 -0.75 -22.51 22.03
CA ARG A 224 -1.74 -23.59 21.79
C ARG A 224 -1.10 -24.92 21.35
N ILE A 225 0.10 -24.87 20.77
CA ILE A 225 0.86 -26.06 20.39
C ILE A 225 1.48 -26.76 21.62
N GLY A 226 1.55 -26.08 22.78
CA GLY A 226 2.16 -26.64 24.01
C GLY A 226 1.68 -28.04 24.39
N PRO A 227 0.37 -28.33 24.46
CA PRO A 227 -0.15 -29.67 24.80
C PRO A 227 0.16 -30.75 23.75
N ASP A 228 0.21 -30.32 22.44
CA ASP A 228 0.56 -31.27 21.37
C ASP A 228 2.06 -31.49 21.26
N MET A 229 2.88 -30.54 21.73
CA MET A 229 4.32 -30.70 21.85
C MET A 229 4.72 -31.67 22.94
N GLU A 230 4.00 -31.71 24.06
CA GLU A 230 4.25 -32.69 25.12
C GLU A 230 4.06 -34.13 24.61
N LYS A 231 3.01 -34.37 23.82
CA LYS A 231 2.79 -35.66 23.15
C LYS A 231 3.86 -35.99 22.11
N LEU A 232 4.29 -35.00 21.32
CA LEU A 232 5.37 -35.18 20.35
C LEU A 232 6.71 -35.46 21.03
N MET A 233 6.99 -34.83 22.15
CA MET A 233 8.20 -35.11 22.97
C MET A 233 8.16 -36.54 23.54
N ASP A 234 7.02 -37.00 24.02
CA ASP A 234 6.82 -38.37 24.49
C ASP A 234 7.00 -39.39 23.35
N GLU A 235 6.45 -39.11 22.15
CA GLU A 235 6.63 -39.97 20.97
C GLU A 235 8.11 -40.01 20.54
N VAL A 236 8.81 -38.87 20.53
CA VAL A 236 10.23 -38.77 20.19
C VAL A 236 11.06 -39.52 21.23
N GLU A 237 10.75 -39.42 22.54
CA GLU A 237 11.45 -40.15 23.58
C GLU A 237 11.26 -41.67 23.43
N ILE A 238 10.06 -42.14 23.07
CA ILE A 238 9.76 -43.53 22.78
C ILE A 238 10.55 -44.00 21.54
N TYR A 239 10.62 -43.16 20.48
CA TYR A 239 11.37 -43.47 19.26
C TYR A 239 12.88 -43.55 19.52
N MET A 240 13.42 -42.62 20.31
CA MET A 240 14.84 -42.59 20.70
C MET A 240 15.25 -43.76 21.56
N LYS A 241 14.33 -44.34 22.34
CA LYS A 241 14.59 -45.56 23.12
C LYS A 241 14.62 -46.84 22.28
N LYS A 242 14.01 -46.81 21.08
CA LYS A 242 13.85 -47.96 20.18
C LYS A 242 14.97 -48.15 19.17
N GLU A 243 15.59 -47.05 18.71
CA GLU A 243 16.69 -47.08 17.74
C GLU A 243 17.89 -46.28 18.27
N LYS A 244 19.11 -46.77 18.02
CA LYS A 244 20.35 -46.04 18.36
C LYS A 244 20.57 -44.97 17.27
N PRO A 245 20.22 -43.69 17.51
CA PRO A 245 20.40 -42.64 16.49
C PRO A 245 21.87 -42.33 16.30
N THR A 246 22.26 -42.08 15.05
CA THR A 246 23.56 -41.52 14.71
C THR A 246 23.73 -40.13 15.37
N ILE A 247 24.95 -39.87 15.89
CA ILE A 247 25.28 -38.65 16.68
C ILE A 247 24.82 -37.32 16.04
N LEU A 248 24.76 -37.27 14.70
CA LEU A 248 24.31 -36.07 13.94
C LEU A 248 22.81 -35.77 14.08
N ILE A 249 21.97 -36.81 14.14
CA ILE A 249 20.51 -36.66 14.27
C ILE A 249 20.14 -36.25 15.70
N SER A 250 20.83 -36.80 16.70
CA SER A 250 20.63 -36.43 18.11
C SER A 250 21.04 -34.98 18.40
N GLY A 251 22.08 -34.43 17.73
CA GLY A 251 22.51 -33.05 17.89
C GLY A 251 21.47 -32.04 17.34
N SER A 252 20.90 -32.31 16.17
CA SER A 252 19.91 -31.42 15.56
C SER A 252 18.56 -31.43 16.32
N ILE A 253 18.15 -32.59 16.85
CA ILE A 253 16.93 -32.69 17.68
C ILE A 253 17.14 -31.96 18.99
N PHE A 254 18.34 -32.10 19.62
CA PHE A 254 18.65 -31.42 20.88
C PHE A 254 18.71 -29.89 20.71
N ALA A 255 19.32 -29.39 19.62
CA ALA A 255 19.37 -27.96 19.29
C ALA A 255 17.96 -27.39 19.03
N SER A 256 17.11 -28.13 18.32
CA SER A 256 15.73 -27.73 18.08
C SER A 256 14.89 -27.71 19.34
N ALA A 257 15.04 -28.71 20.24
CA ALA A 257 14.32 -28.77 21.50
C ALA A 257 14.76 -27.68 22.49
N THR A 258 16.07 -27.34 22.52
CA THR A 258 16.58 -26.23 23.34
C THR A 258 16.13 -24.88 22.81
N PHE A 259 16.07 -24.69 21.48
CA PHE A 259 15.56 -23.48 20.89
C PHE A 259 14.07 -23.27 21.22
N ILE A 260 13.23 -24.27 21.05
CA ILE A 260 11.81 -24.22 21.37
C ILE A 260 11.60 -24.01 22.89
N GLY A 261 12.35 -24.67 23.73
CA GLY A 261 12.32 -24.51 25.20
C GLY A 261 12.73 -23.08 25.63
N SER A 262 13.70 -22.49 24.95
CA SER A 262 14.15 -21.11 25.24
C SER A 262 13.15 -20.04 24.80
N VAL A 263 12.43 -20.24 23.71
CA VAL A 263 11.29 -19.38 23.31
C VAL A 263 10.17 -19.44 24.36
N PHE A 264 9.93 -20.62 24.96
CA PHE A 264 8.95 -20.79 26.03
C PHE A 264 9.38 -20.10 27.33
N LEU A 265 10.66 -20.20 27.70
CA LEU A 265 11.22 -19.54 28.89
C LEU A 265 11.29 -18.00 28.68
N TYR A 266 11.46 -17.52 27.46
CA TYR A 266 11.45 -16.10 27.16
C TYR A 266 10.09 -15.44 27.48
N SER A 267 8.98 -16.15 27.30
CA SER A 267 7.65 -15.67 27.68
C SER A 267 7.41 -15.56 29.18
N SER A 268 8.18 -16.31 29.98
CA SER A 268 8.07 -16.32 31.45
C SER A 268 9.20 -15.55 32.15
N ASN A 269 10.37 -15.42 31.52
CA ASN A 269 11.53 -14.69 32.05
C ASN A 269 12.49 -14.33 30.90
N GLU A 270 12.51 -13.05 30.49
CA GLU A 270 13.28 -12.55 29.34
C GLU A 270 14.77 -12.92 29.38
N PHE A 271 15.39 -12.90 30.57
CA PHE A 271 16.82 -13.13 30.70
C PHE A 271 17.19 -14.62 30.47
N LEU A 272 16.40 -15.55 30.99
CA LEU A 272 16.63 -16.99 30.83
C LEU A 272 16.32 -17.46 29.40
N GLY A 273 15.29 -16.86 28.74
CA GLY A 273 14.96 -17.14 27.36
C GLY A 273 16.05 -16.70 26.38
N LEU A 274 16.60 -15.51 26.56
CA LEU A 274 17.69 -14.97 25.75
C LEU A 274 18.96 -15.79 25.86
N ALA A 275 19.34 -16.19 27.11
CA ALA A 275 20.47 -17.06 27.36
C ALA A 275 20.32 -18.43 26.65
N GLY A 276 19.12 -19.02 26.66
CA GLY A 276 18.84 -20.28 25.99
C GLY A 276 18.90 -20.18 24.44
N ILE A 277 18.45 -19.06 23.85
CA ILE A 277 18.54 -18.83 22.41
C ILE A 277 20.02 -18.73 21.96
N ILE A 278 20.85 -18.02 22.73
CA ILE A 278 22.28 -17.90 22.44
C ILE A 278 22.98 -19.27 22.57
N CYS A 279 22.63 -20.07 23.57
CA CYS A 279 23.21 -21.39 23.76
C CYS A 279 22.77 -22.44 22.73
N SER A 280 21.64 -22.23 22.04
CA SER A 280 21.18 -23.10 20.95
C SER A 280 21.97 -22.93 19.63
N GLY A 281 22.88 -21.97 19.55
CA GLY A 281 23.78 -21.78 18.41
C GLY A 281 23.17 -21.10 17.21
N LEU A 282 22.11 -20.32 17.43
CA LEU A 282 21.49 -19.43 16.42
C LEU A 282 21.87 -17.97 16.66
#